data_dbf51ef81adadde6bb5486c3d08ecff6
#
_entry.id   dbf51ef81adadde6bb5486c3d08ecff6
#
_cell.length_a   1.000
_cell.length_b   1.000
_cell.length_c   1.000
_cell.angle_alpha   90.00
_cell.angle_beta   90.00
_cell.angle_gamma   90.00
#
_symmetry.space_group_name_H-M   'P 1'
#
loop_
_entity.id
_entity.type
_entity.pdbx_description
1 polymer ?
#
loop_
_entity_poly.entity_id
_entity_poly.type
_entity_poly.pdbx_seq_one_letter_code
_entity_poly.pdbx_strand_id
1 'polypeptide(L)'
;GLMTGRVEVGLHGTYCEAASLAAVKFLRDVWCVLEMKALFAVRGWYWYAMRPLVFPLGVLFWLRVMVPDDPDINRRMLAGAVVFGVSLSTANMLAQLILQDRFLGRMKLLITMPMSKASYAVGVLAFAAIQSVPVVVVLLAFSFVVDVDLALTWAFFPLLAVTLLGISGIALMIASYAPSVEVGGIMSNLFGVVLVIVSPVFFTMEQAPLLLRLAGWVSPMRYAADGIAKSISGDSQILVELVVLLGFAVISMTLGLWKLRWRDE
;
A
#
# COMPACT_ATOMS: atom_id res chain seq x y z
N GLY A 1 -22.22 37.02 -36.54
CA GLY A 1 -22.43 36.52 -35.15
C GLY A 1 -22.92 35.08 -35.04
N LEU A 2 -23.03 34.32 -36.16
CA LEU A 2 -23.60 32.96 -36.18
C LEU A 2 -22.61 31.87 -36.58
N MET A 3 -21.36 32.20 -36.92
CA MET A 3 -20.36 31.19 -37.33
C MET A 3 -19.37 30.80 -36.23
N THR A 4 -19.20 31.57 -35.18
CA THR A 4 -18.26 31.24 -34.07
C THR A 4 -18.80 30.21 -33.11
N GLY A 5 -20.10 30.07 -32.92
CA GLY A 5 -20.70 29.12 -31.96
C GLY A 5 -20.69 27.66 -32.42
N ARG A 6 -20.62 27.38 -33.72
CA ARG A 6 -20.61 25.98 -34.24
C ARG A 6 -19.23 25.33 -34.19
N VAL A 7 -18.16 26.11 -34.19
CA VAL A 7 -16.79 25.59 -34.15
C VAL A 7 -16.42 25.17 -32.71
N GLU A 8 -16.88 25.91 -31.70
CA GLU A 8 -16.59 25.57 -30.29
C GLU A 8 -17.32 24.31 -29.81
N VAL A 9 -18.56 24.08 -30.24
CA VAL A 9 -19.32 22.87 -29.88
C VAL A 9 -18.72 21.62 -30.52
N GLY A 10 -18.15 21.72 -31.73
CA GLY A 10 -17.47 20.61 -32.40
C GLY A 10 -16.14 20.23 -31.71
N LEU A 11 -15.40 21.22 -31.20
CA LEU A 11 -14.14 20.98 -30.51
C LEU A 11 -14.35 20.32 -29.13
N HIS A 12 -15.34 20.76 -28.35
CA HIS A 12 -15.67 20.11 -27.07
C HIS A 12 -16.11 18.65 -27.23
N GLY A 13 -16.86 18.30 -28.26
CA GLY A 13 -17.26 16.92 -28.56
C GLY A 13 -16.06 16.03 -28.87
N THR A 14 -15.14 16.49 -29.72
CA THR A 14 -13.93 15.72 -30.08
C THR A 14 -12.94 15.57 -28.94
N TYR A 15 -12.78 16.56 -28.06
CA TYR A 15 -11.93 16.44 -26.87
C TYR A 15 -12.52 15.48 -25.85
N CYS A 16 -13.84 15.48 -25.64
CA CYS A 16 -14.51 14.56 -24.72
C CYS A 16 -14.43 13.11 -25.22
N GLU A 17 -14.56 12.90 -26.52
CA GLU A 17 -14.45 11.58 -27.15
C GLU A 17 -13.00 11.05 -27.14
N ALA A 18 -12.02 11.91 -27.41
CA ALA A 18 -10.62 11.58 -27.32
C ALA A 18 -10.20 11.27 -25.87
N ALA A 19 -10.70 12.03 -24.89
CA ALA A 19 -10.44 11.78 -23.48
C ALA A 19 -11.07 10.47 -22.99
N SER A 20 -12.28 10.12 -23.44
CA SER A 20 -12.92 8.86 -23.11
C SER A 20 -12.19 7.66 -23.69
N LEU A 21 -11.71 7.75 -24.94
CA LEU A 21 -10.91 6.71 -25.57
C LEU A 21 -9.55 6.53 -24.90
N ALA A 22 -8.91 7.63 -24.45
CA ALA A 22 -7.67 7.58 -23.69
C ALA A 22 -7.86 6.93 -22.31
N ALA A 23 -8.97 7.24 -21.61
CA ALA A 23 -9.31 6.62 -20.33
C ALA A 23 -9.61 5.11 -20.46
N VAL A 24 -10.37 4.72 -21.47
CA VAL A 24 -10.64 3.29 -21.76
C VAL A 24 -9.35 2.53 -22.08
N LYS A 25 -8.46 3.13 -22.88
CA LYS A 25 -7.15 2.56 -23.17
C LYS A 25 -6.33 2.41 -21.88
N PHE A 26 -6.26 3.44 -21.05
CA PHE A 26 -5.55 3.41 -19.76
C PHE A 26 -6.05 2.29 -18.86
N LEU A 27 -7.35 2.16 -18.69
CA LEU A 27 -7.95 1.10 -17.85
C LEU A 27 -7.67 -0.29 -18.43
N ARG A 28 -7.72 -0.45 -19.74
CA ARG A 28 -7.38 -1.72 -20.41
C ARG A 28 -5.90 -2.08 -20.19
N ASP A 29 -5.02 -1.11 -20.30
CA ASP A 29 -3.58 -1.31 -20.09
C ASP A 29 -3.30 -1.70 -18.63
N VAL A 30 -3.96 -1.03 -17.65
CA VAL A 30 -3.91 -1.40 -16.21
C VAL A 30 -4.39 -2.83 -16.00
N TRP A 31 -5.51 -3.19 -16.60
CA TRP A 31 -6.06 -4.55 -16.51
C TRP A 31 -5.12 -5.61 -17.08
N CYS A 32 -4.53 -5.37 -18.24
CA CYS A 32 -3.54 -6.27 -18.84
C CYS A 32 -2.33 -6.50 -17.92
N VAL A 33 -1.81 -5.45 -17.27
CA VAL A 33 -0.71 -5.59 -16.32
C VAL A 33 -1.14 -6.41 -15.11
N LEU A 34 -2.33 -6.14 -14.57
CA LEU A 34 -2.87 -6.85 -13.41
C LEU A 34 -3.06 -8.34 -13.74
N GLU A 35 -3.66 -8.67 -14.88
CA GLU A 35 -3.88 -10.05 -15.33
C GLU A 35 -2.55 -10.78 -15.53
N MET A 36 -1.57 -10.14 -16.17
CA MET A 36 -0.23 -10.71 -16.35
C MET A 36 0.40 -11.07 -14.99
N LYS A 37 0.30 -10.17 -13.99
CA LYS A 37 0.83 -10.44 -12.64
C LYS A 37 0.03 -11.51 -11.92
N ALA A 38 -1.29 -11.52 -12.04
CA ALA A 38 -2.17 -12.51 -11.43
C ALA A 38 -1.88 -13.93 -11.95
N LEU A 39 -1.69 -14.11 -13.25
CA LEU A 39 -1.34 -15.41 -13.84
C LEU A 39 -0.05 -15.99 -13.27
N PHE A 40 0.97 -15.16 -13.02
CA PHE A 40 2.19 -15.60 -12.34
C PHE A 40 1.95 -16.00 -10.90
N ALA A 41 1.07 -15.28 -10.19
CA ALA A 41 0.77 -15.55 -8.78
C ALA A 41 -0.09 -16.79 -8.57
N VAL A 42 -1.00 -17.12 -9.50
CA VAL A 42 -1.89 -18.29 -9.39
C VAL A 42 -1.11 -19.60 -9.24
N ARG A 43 0.05 -19.75 -9.89
CA ARG A 43 0.88 -20.96 -9.82
C ARG A 43 1.48 -21.23 -8.44
N GLY A 44 1.55 -20.19 -7.55
CA GLY A 44 2.08 -20.31 -6.19
C GLY A 44 1.26 -19.50 -5.18
N TRP A 45 -0.05 -19.37 -5.39
CA TRP A 45 -0.94 -18.50 -4.64
C TRP A 45 -0.85 -18.66 -3.12
N TYR A 46 -0.71 -19.90 -2.63
CA TYR A 46 -0.59 -20.20 -1.21
C TYR A 46 0.69 -19.62 -0.58
N TRP A 47 1.82 -19.63 -1.30
CA TRP A 47 3.06 -19.00 -0.83
C TRP A 47 2.93 -17.47 -0.78
N TYR A 48 2.27 -16.89 -1.77
CA TYR A 48 2.03 -15.45 -1.82
C TYR A 48 1.06 -14.99 -0.72
N ALA A 49 0.09 -15.81 -0.35
CA ALA A 49 -0.85 -15.52 0.72
C ALA A 49 -0.28 -15.78 2.12
N MET A 50 0.45 -16.90 2.32
CA MET A 50 0.94 -17.29 3.63
C MET A 50 2.17 -16.51 4.10
N ARG A 51 3.12 -16.25 3.18
CA ARG A 51 4.40 -15.61 3.52
C ARG A 51 4.24 -14.28 4.29
N PRO A 52 3.39 -13.33 3.88
CA PRO A 52 3.23 -12.07 4.59
C PRO A 52 2.44 -12.17 5.90
N LEU A 53 1.77 -13.31 6.14
CA LEU A 53 0.96 -13.55 7.36
C LEU A 53 1.78 -14.05 8.54
N VAL A 54 2.81 -14.85 8.29
CA VAL A 54 3.57 -15.54 9.35
C VAL A 54 4.12 -14.55 10.38
N PHE A 55 4.71 -13.47 9.92
CA PHE A 55 5.37 -12.52 10.81
C PHE A 55 4.36 -11.67 11.63
N PRO A 56 3.34 -11.02 11.03
CA PRO A 56 2.34 -10.27 11.78
C PRO A 56 1.54 -11.12 12.77
N LEU A 57 1.16 -12.34 12.38
CA LEU A 57 0.50 -13.28 13.29
C LEU A 57 1.40 -13.71 14.44
N GLY A 58 2.67 -13.97 14.16
CA GLY A 58 3.67 -14.29 15.19
C GLY A 58 3.83 -13.17 16.21
N VAL A 59 3.94 -11.91 15.74
CA VAL A 59 4.02 -10.74 16.62
C VAL A 59 2.75 -10.58 17.45
N LEU A 60 1.58 -10.73 16.82
CA LEU A 60 0.29 -10.58 17.49
C LEU A 60 0.10 -11.68 18.56
N PHE A 61 0.47 -12.92 18.26
CA PHE A 61 0.45 -14.02 19.21
C PHE A 61 1.37 -13.76 20.41
N TRP A 62 2.61 -13.32 20.17
CA TRP A 62 3.55 -12.97 21.23
C TRP A 62 3.05 -11.83 22.13
N LEU A 63 2.52 -10.78 21.50
CA LEU A 63 1.96 -9.65 22.26
C LEU A 63 0.77 -10.09 23.12
N ARG A 64 -0.09 -10.98 22.59
CA ARG A 64 -1.24 -11.52 23.34
C ARG A 64 -0.81 -12.31 24.59
N VAL A 65 0.32 -13.01 24.52
CA VAL A 65 0.85 -13.78 25.67
C VAL A 65 1.50 -12.88 26.70
N MET A 66 2.14 -11.79 26.28
CA MET A 66 2.96 -10.94 27.16
C MET A 66 2.20 -9.78 27.79
N VAL A 67 1.14 -9.31 27.16
CA VAL A 67 0.42 -8.10 27.57
C VAL A 67 -0.85 -8.49 28.34
N PRO A 68 -1.20 -7.78 29.44
CA PRO A 68 -2.45 -7.99 30.14
C PRO A 68 -3.68 -7.86 29.24
N ASP A 69 -4.72 -8.57 29.55
CA ASP A 69 -5.97 -8.59 28.80
C ASP A 69 -6.77 -7.32 29.05
N ASP A 70 -6.57 -6.34 28.17
CA ASP A 70 -7.25 -5.05 28.16
C ASP A 70 -7.85 -4.81 26.77
N PRO A 71 -9.16 -4.53 26.66
CA PRO A 71 -9.83 -4.35 25.39
C PRO A 71 -9.22 -3.25 24.50
N ASP A 72 -8.75 -2.15 25.08
CA ASP A 72 -8.17 -1.03 24.35
C ASP A 72 -6.77 -1.39 23.82
N ILE A 73 -5.99 -2.10 24.62
CA ILE A 73 -4.69 -2.62 24.21
C ILE A 73 -4.86 -3.66 23.11
N ASN A 74 -5.81 -4.58 23.25
CA ASN A 74 -6.10 -5.61 22.26
C ASN A 74 -6.50 -5.01 20.89
N ARG A 75 -7.36 -3.97 20.89
CA ARG A 75 -7.71 -3.22 19.66
C ARG A 75 -6.50 -2.58 19.02
N ARG A 76 -5.65 -1.97 19.82
CA ARG A 76 -4.42 -1.34 19.36
C ARG A 76 -3.44 -2.36 18.75
N MET A 77 -3.27 -3.49 19.41
CA MET A 77 -2.42 -4.59 18.91
C MET A 77 -2.93 -5.11 17.57
N LEU A 78 -4.24 -5.31 17.43
CA LEU A 78 -4.86 -5.77 16.20
C LEU A 78 -4.67 -4.75 15.07
N ALA A 79 -4.93 -3.46 15.33
CA ALA A 79 -4.70 -2.39 14.36
C ALA A 79 -3.23 -2.31 13.95
N GLY A 80 -2.32 -2.40 14.92
CA GLY A 80 -0.88 -2.44 14.66
C GLY A 80 -0.47 -3.63 13.80
N ALA A 81 -1.02 -4.82 14.05
CA ALA A 81 -0.75 -6.01 13.25
C ALA A 81 -1.26 -5.85 11.81
N VAL A 82 -2.43 -5.25 11.61
CA VAL A 82 -2.97 -4.95 10.27
C VAL A 82 -2.04 -3.99 9.52
N VAL A 83 -1.66 -2.87 10.14
CA VAL A 83 -0.73 -1.90 9.52
C VAL A 83 0.61 -2.56 9.18
N PHE A 84 1.14 -3.34 10.10
CA PHE A 84 2.41 -4.03 9.91
C PHE A 84 2.33 -5.06 8.78
N GLY A 85 1.30 -5.91 8.80
CA GLY A 85 1.10 -6.93 7.78
C GLY A 85 0.92 -6.35 6.38
N VAL A 86 0.11 -5.31 6.26
CA VAL A 86 -0.12 -4.58 5.01
C VAL A 86 1.17 -3.91 4.54
N SER A 87 1.89 -3.25 5.43
CA SER A 87 3.14 -2.54 5.11
C SER A 87 4.21 -3.51 4.60
N LEU A 88 4.42 -4.59 5.33
CA LEU A 88 5.42 -5.60 4.98
C LEU A 88 5.07 -6.32 3.67
N SER A 89 3.80 -6.71 3.51
CA SER A 89 3.31 -7.34 2.28
C SER A 89 3.48 -6.44 1.07
N THR A 90 2.99 -5.20 1.15
CA THR A 90 2.99 -4.25 0.04
C THR A 90 4.40 -3.83 -0.34
N ALA A 91 5.24 -3.45 0.65
CA ALA A 91 6.61 -3.03 0.39
C ALA A 91 7.43 -4.11 -0.30
N ASN A 92 7.38 -5.34 0.23
CA ASN A 92 8.10 -6.47 -0.34
C ASN A 92 7.58 -6.86 -1.72
N MET A 93 6.26 -7.01 -1.85
CA MET A 93 5.66 -7.48 -3.09
C MET A 93 5.91 -6.51 -4.23
N LEU A 94 5.62 -5.23 -4.00
CA LEU A 94 5.77 -4.20 -5.03
C LEU A 94 7.22 -4.03 -5.46
N ALA A 95 8.15 -3.92 -4.50
CA ALA A 95 9.56 -3.78 -4.82
C ALA A 95 10.09 -5.00 -5.60
N GLN A 96 9.75 -6.22 -5.17
CA GLN A 96 10.18 -7.43 -5.87
C GLN A 96 9.59 -7.54 -7.28
N LEU A 97 8.31 -7.20 -7.48
CA LEU A 97 7.70 -7.23 -8.81
C LEU A 97 8.41 -6.31 -9.79
N ILE A 98 8.70 -5.09 -9.38
CA ILE A 98 9.37 -4.10 -10.24
C ILE A 98 10.83 -4.49 -10.48
N LEU A 99 11.54 -4.94 -9.45
CA LEU A 99 12.92 -5.40 -9.58
C LEU A 99 13.04 -6.62 -10.50
N GLN A 100 12.14 -7.59 -10.36
CA GLN A 100 12.12 -8.74 -11.26
C GLN A 100 11.87 -8.32 -12.71
N ASP A 101 10.92 -7.41 -12.96
CA ASP A 101 10.66 -6.92 -14.32
C ASP A 101 11.87 -6.17 -14.89
N ARG A 102 12.60 -5.44 -14.05
CA ARG A 102 13.81 -4.71 -14.43
C ARG A 102 14.97 -5.66 -14.76
N PHE A 103 15.32 -6.57 -13.83
CA PHE A 103 16.49 -7.43 -13.97
C PHE A 103 16.29 -8.63 -14.90
N LEU A 104 15.05 -9.12 -15.06
CA LEU A 104 14.71 -10.17 -16.04
C LEU A 104 14.49 -9.63 -17.45
N GLY A 105 14.70 -8.34 -17.69
CA GLY A 105 14.55 -7.72 -18.99
C GLY A 105 13.10 -7.54 -19.46
N ARG A 106 12.11 -7.86 -18.63
CA ARG A 106 10.68 -7.68 -18.96
C ARG A 106 10.32 -6.20 -19.15
N MET A 107 11.02 -5.30 -18.47
CA MET A 107 10.86 -3.86 -18.66
C MET A 107 11.13 -3.45 -20.11
N LYS A 108 12.12 -4.05 -20.77
CA LYS A 108 12.44 -3.78 -22.19
C LYS A 108 11.27 -4.17 -23.11
N LEU A 109 10.61 -5.29 -22.83
CA LEU A 109 9.41 -5.70 -23.57
C LEU A 109 8.23 -4.76 -23.31
N LEU A 110 8.03 -4.33 -22.06
CA LEU A 110 6.95 -3.41 -21.69
C LEU A 110 7.11 -2.04 -22.35
N ILE A 111 8.35 -1.56 -22.54
CA ILE A 111 8.65 -0.29 -23.23
C ILE A 111 8.32 -0.36 -24.74
N THR A 112 8.40 -1.53 -25.36
CA THR A 112 8.01 -1.70 -26.78
C THR A 112 6.50 -1.75 -26.97
N MET A 113 5.74 -1.99 -25.89
CA MET A 113 4.27 -1.96 -25.96
C MET A 113 3.75 -0.52 -25.89
N PRO A 114 2.61 -0.20 -26.51
CA PRO A 114 2.02 1.15 -26.49
C PRO A 114 1.35 1.45 -25.14
N MET A 115 2.03 1.16 -24.03
CA MET A 115 1.58 1.37 -22.66
C MET A 115 2.25 2.58 -22.03
N SER A 116 1.51 3.29 -21.16
CA SER A 116 2.07 4.40 -20.41
C SER A 116 2.79 3.90 -19.14
N LYS A 117 3.83 4.63 -18.70
CA LYS A 117 4.49 4.42 -17.41
C LYS A 117 3.49 4.41 -16.24
N ALA A 118 2.50 5.30 -16.31
CA ALA A 118 1.45 5.41 -15.29
C ALA A 118 0.55 4.18 -15.27
N SER A 119 0.13 3.64 -16.44
CA SER A 119 -0.69 2.41 -16.52
C SER A 119 0.03 1.22 -15.91
N TYR A 120 1.32 1.07 -16.18
CA TYR A 120 2.14 0.02 -15.56
C TYR A 120 2.20 0.17 -14.03
N ALA A 121 2.55 1.37 -13.55
CA ALA A 121 2.66 1.63 -12.11
C ALA A 121 1.32 1.36 -11.39
N VAL A 122 0.21 1.86 -11.92
CA VAL A 122 -1.12 1.63 -11.35
C VAL A 122 -1.50 0.14 -11.39
N GLY A 123 -1.18 -0.58 -12.46
CA GLY A 123 -1.46 -2.02 -12.56
C GLY A 123 -0.70 -2.85 -11.52
N VAL A 124 0.59 -2.55 -11.32
CA VAL A 124 1.40 -3.23 -10.30
C VAL A 124 0.95 -2.86 -8.88
N LEU A 125 0.57 -1.58 -8.65
CA LEU A 125 -0.02 -1.12 -7.40
C LEU A 125 -1.34 -1.82 -7.08
N ALA A 126 -2.24 -1.92 -8.05
CA ALA A 126 -3.51 -2.62 -7.90
C ALA A 126 -3.29 -4.10 -7.54
N PHE A 127 -2.32 -4.76 -8.18
CA PHE A 127 -1.97 -6.12 -7.86
C PHE A 127 -1.43 -6.26 -6.42
N ALA A 128 -0.54 -5.37 -5.97
CA ALA A 128 -0.02 -5.36 -4.61
C ALA A 128 -1.13 -5.12 -3.57
N ALA A 129 -2.09 -4.25 -3.89
CA ALA A 129 -3.28 -4.01 -3.05
C ALA A 129 -4.16 -5.28 -2.94
N ILE A 130 -4.42 -5.97 -4.03
CA ILE A 130 -5.18 -7.23 -4.02
C ILE A 130 -4.45 -8.29 -3.19
N GLN A 131 -3.14 -8.37 -3.27
CA GLN A 131 -2.33 -9.30 -2.49
C GLN A 131 -2.32 -8.99 -0.99
N SER A 132 -2.59 -7.77 -0.57
CA SER A 132 -2.73 -7.43 0.85
C SER A 132 -4.08 -7.84 1.46
N VAL A 133 -5.11 -8.08 0.63
CA VAL A 133 -6.45 -8.45 1.09
C VAL A 133 -6.46 -9.71 1.97
N PRO A 134 -5.84 -10.84 1.60
CA PRO A 134 -5.78 -12.02 2.47
C PRO A 134 -5.16 -11.73 3.84
N VAL A 135 -4.13 -10.88 3.88
CA VAL A 135 -3.48 -10.47 5.13
C VAL A 135 -4.45 -9.74 6.03
N VAL A 136 -5.16 -8.75 5.49
CA VAL A 136 -6.16 -7.98 6.24
C VAL A 136 -7.29 -8.89 6.73
N VAL A 137 -7.84 -9.75 5.86
CA VAL A 137 -8.95 -10.65 6.20
C VAL A 137 -8.56 -11.60 7.32
N VAL A 138 -7.38 -12.23 7.24
CA VAL A 138 -6.92 -13.18 8.27
C VAL A 138 -6.63 -12.47 9.59
N LEU A 139 -6.00 -11.29 9.56
CA LEU A 139 -5.73 -10.52 10.78
C LEU A 139 -7.02 -10.01 11.42
N LEU A 140 -8.00 -9.57 10.65
CA LEU A 140 -9.32 -9.21 11.17
C LEU A 140 -10.06 -10.44 11.72
N ALA A 141 -9.96 -11.60 11.06
CA ALA A 141 -10.52 -12.84 11.60
C ALA A 141 -9.87 -13.26 12.91
N PHE A 142 -8.61 -12.90 13.13
CA PHE A 142 -7.90 -13.15 14.39
C PHE A 142 -8.45 -12.34 15.58
N SER A 143 -9.31 -11.34 15.34
CA SER A 143 -10.03 -10.60 16.39
C SER A 143 -10.82 -11.51 17.32
N PHE A 144 -11.39 -12.61 16.79
CA PHE A 144 -12.08 -13.63 17.59
C PHE A 144 -11.16 -14.35 18.60
N VAL A 145 -9.86 -14.41 18.32
CA VAL A 145 -8.86 -15.02 19.24
C VAL A 145 -8.38 -14.01 20.28
N VAL A 146 -8.44 -12.72 19.94
CA VAL A 146 -7.94 -11.63 20.81
C VAL A 146 -9.09 -10.99 21.59
N ASP A 147 -10.32 -11.52 21.48
CA ASP A 147 -11.53 -10.98 22.13
C ASP A 147 -11.77 -9.50 21.85
N VAL A 148 -11.61 -9.10 20.58
CA VAL A 148 -11.87 -7.72 20.12
C VAL A 148 -13.20 -7.67 19.40
N ASP A 149 -14.15 -6.92 19.93
CA ASP A 149 -15.38 -6.59 19.24
C ASP A 149 -15.10 -5.67 18.06
N LEU A 150 -15.33 -6.18 16.85
CA LEU A 150 -15.15 -5.44 15.62
C LEU A 150 -16.40 -4.61 15.29
N ALA A 151 -16.31 -3.31 15.49
CA ALA A 151 -17.28 -2.33 15.01
C ALA A 151 -16.75 -1.59 13.77
N LEU A 152 -16.49 -2.34 12.68
CA LEU A 152 -15.87 -1.81 11.47
C LEU A 152 -16.68 -0.65 10.88
N THR A 153 -16.07 0.52 10.82
CA THR A 153 -16.63 1.71 10.18
C THR A 153 -16.19 1.78 8.72
N TRP A 154 -16.98 2.41 7.86
CA TRP A 154 -16.61 2.67 6.46
C TRP A 154 -15.26 3.39 6.30
N ALA A 155 -14.83 4.12 7.31
CA ALA A 155 -13.56 4.83 7.42
C ALA A 155 -12.32 3.92 7.30
N PHE A 156 -12.45 2.63 7.59
CA PHE A 156 -11.40 1.62 7.47
C PHE A 156 -10.84 1.52 6.03
N PHE A 157 -11.73 1.52 5.04
CA PHE A 157 -11.33 1.31 3.64
C PHE A 157 -10.46 2.45 3.06
N PRO A 158 -10.83 3.73 3.19
CA PRO A 158 -9.99 4.83 2.72
C PRO A 158 -8.66 4.92 3.48
N LEU A 159 -8.63 4.66 4.79
CA LEU A 159 -7.39 4.61 5.56
C LEU A 159 -6.45 3.52 5.04
N LEU A 160 -6.99 2.32 4.83
CA LEU A 160 -6.22 1.20 4.28
C LEU A 160 -5.67 1.54 2.89
N ALA A 161 -6.50 2.10 2.00
CA ALA A 161 -6.10 2.48 0.66
C ALA A 161 -4.99 3.54 0.64
N VAL A 162 -5.10 4.57 1.48
CA VAL A 162 -4.07 5.63 1.57
C VAL A 162 -2.79 5.11 2.19
N THR A 163 -2.87 4.22 3.18
CA THR A 163 -1.70 3.53 3.76
C THR A 163 -0.98 2.70 2.70
N LEU A 164 -1.72 1.91 1.93
CA LEU A 164 -1.18 1.14 0.79
C LEU A 164 -0.46 2.04 -0.23
N LEU A 165 -1.06 3.17 -0.59
CA LEU A 165 -0.45 4.12 -1.53
C LEU A 165 0.85 4.71 -0.98
N GLY A 166 0.86 5.10 0.29
CA GLY A 166 2.05 5.67 0.93
C GLY A 166 3.23 4.69 0.95
N ILE A 167 2.97 3.44 1.34
CA ILE A 167 3.99 2.38 1.36
C ILE A 167 4.44 2.03 -0.06
N SER A 168 3.55 2.04 -1.01
CA SER A 168 3.86 1.77 -2.41
C SER A 168 4.83 2.77 -3.00
N GLY A 169 4.71 4.06 -2.64
CA GLY A 169 5.68 5.07 -3.05
C GLY A 169 7.09 4.76 -2.57
N ILE A 170 7.23 4.29 -1.33
CA ILE A 170 8.52 3.87 -0.77
C ILE A 170 9.05 2.63 -1.49
N ALA A 171 8.19 1.65 -1.76
CA ALA A 171 8.57 0.45 -2.50
C ALA A 171 9.07 0.77 -3.91
N LEU A 172 8.45 1.75 -4.59
CA LEU A 172 8.91 2.29 -5.87
C LEU A 172 10.31 2.92 -5.75
N MET A 173 10.57 3.67 -4.69
CA MET A 173 11.91 4.24 -4.44
C MET A 173 12.95 3.13 -4.25
N ILE A 174 12.68 2.14 -3.41
CA ILE A 174 13.58 1.00 -3.18
C ILE A 174 13.86 0.28 -4.50
N ALA A 175 12.82 -0.01 -5.29
CA ALA A 175 12.96 -0.67 -6.59
C ALA A 175 13.79 0.13 -7.60
N SER A 176 13.78 1.47 -7.48
CA SER A 176 14.55 2.35 -8.37
C SER A 176 16.05 2.40 -8.02
N TYR A 177 16.40 2.27 -6.74
CA TYR A 177 17.76 2.39 -6.26
C TYR A 177 18.49 1.06 -6.04
N ALA A 178 17.75 -0.04 -5.84
CA ALA A 178 18.36 -1.32 -5.56
C ALA A 178 19.22 -1.83 -6.73
N PRO A 179 20.47 -2.28 -6.44
CA PRO A 179 21.40 -2.77 -7.47
C PRO A 179 21.07 -4.19 -7.94
N SER A 180 20.33 -4.97 -7.16
CA SER A 180 19.89 -6.33 -7.52
C SER A 180 18.54 -6.66 -6.88
N VAL A 181 17.90 -7.76 -7.32
CA VAL A 181 16.63 -8.26 -6.76
C VAL A 181 16.80 -8.63 -5.29
N GLU A 182 17.91 -9.28 -4.94
CA GLU A 182 18.22 -9.74 -3.58
C GLU A 182 18.39 -8.55 -2.64
N VAL A 183 19.21 -7.56 -3.03
CA VAL A 183 19.43 -6.34 -2.24
C VAL A 183 18.13 -5.57 -2.07
N GLY A 184 17.34 -5.44 -3.13
CA GLY A 184 16.04 -4.78 -3.06
C GLY A 184 15.06 -5.50 -2.13
N GLY A 185 15.08 -6.84 -2.12
CA GLY A 185 14.31 -7.64 -1.17
C GLY A 185 14.73 -7.40 0.28
N ILE A 186 16.03 -7.37 0.56
CA ILE A 186 16.58 -7.07 1.89
C ILE A 186 16.20 -5.65 2.32
N MET A 187 16.38 -4.66 1.45
CA MET A 187 16.03 -3.27 1.74
C MET A 187 14.53 -3.10 2.04
N SER A 188 13.66 -3.76 1.28
CA SER A 188 12.21 -3.70 1.50
C SER A 188 11.80 -4.33 2.83
N ASN A 189 12.41 -5.46 3.21
CA ASN A 189 12.17 -6.10 4.50
C ASN A 189 12.65 -5.23 5.65
N LEU A 190 13.91 -4.76 5.58
CA LEU A 190 14.48 -3.87 6.61
C LEU A 190 13.65 -2.61 6.77
N PHE A 191 13.29 -1.99 5.66
CA PHE A 191 12.50 -0.75 5.70
C PHE A 191 11.13 -0.99 6.33
N GLY A 192 10.43 -2.07 5.97
CA GLY A 192 9.14 -2.43 6.56
C GLY A 192 9.24 -2.67 8.06
N VAL A 193 10.26 -3.42 8.50
CA VAL A 193 10.49 -3.70 9.92
C VAL A 193 10.90 -2.45 10.69
N VAL A 194 11.84 -1.66 10.16
CA VAL A 194 12.31 -0.42 10.80
C VAL A 194 11.19 0.59 10.97
N LEU A 195 10.35 0.78 9.93
CA LEU A 195 9.20 1.68 10.00
C LEU A 195 8.25 1.33 11.14
N VAL A 196 8.02 0.05 11.39
CA VAL A 196 7.11 -0.41 12.43
C VAL A 196 7.76 -0.35 13.82
N ILE A 197 9.06 -0.70 13.95
CA ILE A 197 9.78 -0.65 15.22
C ILE A 197 9.98 0.79 15.68
N VAL A 198 10.33 1.69 14.77
CA VAL A 198 10.56 3.12 15.06
C VAL A 198 9.24 3.85 15.35
N SER A 199 8.12 3.33 14.83
CA SER A 199 6.81 3.89 15.08
C SER A 199 6.12 3.13 16.23
N PRO A 200 5.47 3.81 17.20
CA PRO A 200 4.67 3.15 18.24
C PRO A 200 3.35 2.63 17.67
N VAL A 201 3.44 1.60 16.79
CA VAL A 201 2.28 1.02 16.12
C VAL A 201 1.46 0.13 17.04
N PHE A 202 2.15 -0.62 17.92
CA PHE A 202 1.53 -1.57 18.85
C PHE A 202 1.19 -0.97 20.22
N PHE A 203 1.78 0.16 20.58
CA PHE A 203 1.63 0.81 21.87
C PHE A 203 1.09 2.22 21.72
N THR A 204 0.49 2.73 22.79
CA THR A 204 0.07 4.14 22.86
C THR A 204 1.27 5.06 23.02
N MET A 205 1.13 6.33 22.58
CA MET A 205 2.20 7.33 22.71
C MET A 205 2.66 7.55 24.16
N GLU A 206 1.78 7.33 25.12
CA GLU A 206 2.06 7.52 26.55
C GLU A 206 3.02 6.44 27.08
N GLN A 207 2.91 5.24 26.53
CA GLN A 207 3.75 4.09 26.91
C GLN A 207 5.10 4.06 26.18
N ALA A 208 5.24 4.86 25.11
CA ALA A 208 6.45 4.86 24.29
C ALA A 208 7.60 5.64 24.96
N PRO A 209 8.85 5.12 24.92
CA PRO A 209 10.05 5.88 25.28
C PRO A 209 10.17 7.20 24.51
N LEU A 210 10.85 8.20 25.08
CA LEU A 210 10.94 9.55 24.49
C LEU A 210 11.39 9.56 23.04
N LEU A 211 12.38 8.75 22.67
CA LEU A 211 12.89 8.66 21.30
C LEU A 211 11.83 8.12 20.34
N LEU A 212 11.09 7.08 20.72
CA LEU A 212 10.01 6.52 19.90
C LEU A 212 8.81 7.47 19.81
N ARG A 213 8.57 8.24 20.88
CA ARG A 213 7.53 9.27 20.89
C ARG A 213 7.84 10.38 19.89
N LEU A 214 9.07 10.88 19.83
CA LEU A 214 9.50 11.89 18.88
C LEU A 214 9.44 11.36 17.44
N ALA A 215 9.93 10.15 17.19
CA ALA A 215 9.85 9.50 15.90
C ALA A 215 8.41 9.24 15.45
N GLY A 216 7.53 8.88 16.38
CA GLY A 216 6.11 8.64 16.16
C GLY A 216 5.35 9.88 15.66
N TRP A 217 5.76 11.10 16.05
CA TRP A 217 5.14 12.32 15.53
C TRP A 217 5.31 12.50 14.02
N VAL A 218 6.43 12.02 13.47
CA VAL A 218 6.75 12.13 12.04
C VAL A 218 6.35 10.88 11.26
N SER A 219 6.20 9.74 11.95
CA SER A 219 5.94 8.46 11.28
C SER A 219 4.50 8.32 10.80
N PRO A 220 4.28 8.08 9.50
CA PRO A 220 2.95 7.84 8.95
C PRO A 220 2.32 6.55 9.49
N MET A 221 3.13 5.57 9.89
CA MET A 221 2.63 4.28 10.38
C MET A 221 1.85 4.41 11.69
N ARG A 222 2.22 5.37 12.54
CA ARG A 222 1.45 5.69 13.74
C ARG A 222 0.04 6.15 13.36
N TYR A 223 -0.07 7.11 12.46
CA TYR A 223 -1.37 7.63 12.02
C TYR A 223 -2.23 6.55 11.36
N ALA A 224 -1.59 5.65 10.61
CA ALA A 224 -2.27 4.47 10.08
C ALA A 224 -2.83 3.57 11.19
N ALA A 225 -2.02 3.28 12.22
CA ALA A 225 -2.45 2.44 13.34
C ALA A 225 -3.52 3.12 14.20
N ASP A 226 -3.37 4.43 14.49
CA ASP A 226 -4.37 5.22 15.22
C ASP A 226 -5.71 5.25 14.47
N GLY A 227 -5.68 5.53 13.17
CA GLY A 227 -6.87 5.58 12.33
C GLY A 227 -7.55 4.22 12.19
N ILE A 228 -6.79 3.14 11.99
CA ILE A 228 -7.34 1.78 11.91
C ILE A 228 -7.92 1.35 13.27
N ALA A 229 -7.25 1.66 14.39
CA ALA A 229 -7.78 1.37 15.73
C ALA A 229 -9.12 2.07 15.97
N LYS A 230 -9.23 3.36 15.64
CA LYS A 230 -10.50 4.12 15.69
C LYS A 230 -11.57 3.50 14.80
N SER A 231 -11.22 3.14 13.57
CA SER A 231 -12.17 2.53 12.62
C SER A 231 -12.68 1.17 13.06
N ILE A 232 -11.89 0.40 13.79
CA ILE A 232 -12.27 -0.90 14.37
C ILE A 232 -13.18 -0.70 15.59
N SER A 233 -13.00 0.39 16.36
CA SER A 233 -13.82 0.70 17.54
C SER A 233 -15.13 1.42 17.23
N GLY A 234 -15.47 1.62 15.95
CA GLY A 234 -16.70 2.29 15.54
C GLY A 234 -16.60 3.82 15.45
N ASP A 235 -15.42 4.40 15.73
CA ASP A 235 -15.21 5.84 15.60
C ASP A 235 -14.92 6.21 14.13
N SER A 236 -15.59 7.25 13.64
CA SER A 236 -15.42 7.78 12.29
C SER A 236 -14.56 9.07 12.25
N GLN A 237 -14.09 9.55 13.39
CA GLN A 237 -13.27 10.77 13.48
C GLN A 237 -11.81 10.48 13.12
N ILE A 238 -11.56 10.28 11.83
CA ILE A 238 -10.25 9.91 11.26
C ILE A 238 -9.64 10.98 10.36
N LEU A 239 -10.20 12.19 10.37
CA LEU A 239 -9.82 13.26 9.43
C LEU A 239 -8.32 13.62 9.54
N VAL A 240 -7.79 13.70 10.74
CA VAL A 240 -6.39 14.06 10.98
C VAL A 240 -5.47 12.97 10.45
N GLU A 241 -5.74 11.72 10.78
CA GLU A 241 -4.98 10.56 10.33
C GLU A 241 -5.01 10.44 8.81
N LEU A 242 -6.19 10.63 8.21
CA LEU A 242 -6.37 10.55 6.77
C LEU A 242 -5.59 11.65 6.03
N VAL A 243 -5.63 12.90 6.52
CA VAL A 243 -4.92 14.04 5.90
C VAL A 243 -3.41 13.84 5.97
N VAL A 244 -2.88 13.42 7.12
CA VAL A 244 -1.44 13.16 7.28
C VAL A 244 -0.98 12.03 6.37
N LEU A 245 -1.73 10.93 6.33
CA LEU A 245 -1.44 9.79 5.47
C LEU A 245 -1.53 10.15 3.99
N LEU A 246 -2.51 10.95 3.59
CA LEU A 246 -2.66 11.45 2.22
C LEU A 246 -1.46 12.31 1.81
N GLY A 247 -1.04 13.23 2.66
CA GLY A 247 0.17 14.03 2.44
C GLY A 247 1.40 13.16 2.25
N PHE A 248 1.58 12.17 3.12
CA PHE A 248 2.68 11.20 3.01
C PHE A 248 2.58 10.37 1.72
N ALA A 249 1.39 9.87 1.37
CA ALA A 249 1.18 9.09 0.15
C ALA A 249 1.50 9.91 -1.11
N VAL A 250 1.07 11.16 -1.17
CA VAL A 250 1.38 12.06 -2.30
C VAL A 250 2.90 12.28 -2.42
N ILE A 251 3.58 12.57 -1.33
CA ILE A 251 5.02 12.81 -1.32
C ILE A 251 5.78 11.54 -1.75
N SER A 252 5.50 10.42 -1.11
CA SER A 252 6.18 9.15 -1.39
C SER A 252 5.94 8.65 -2.81
N MET A 253 4.70 8.74 -3.32
CA MET A 253 4.35 8.36 -4.69
C MET A 253 4.99 9.28 -5.72
N THR A 254 5.00 10.59 -5.49
CA THR A 254 5.66 11.55 -6.39
C THR A 254 7.15 11.27 -6.50
N LEU A 255 7.81 11.08 -5.36
CA LEU A 255 9.24 10.74 -5.32
C LEU A 255 9.52 9.37 -5.95
N GLY A 256 8.68 8.37 -5.68
CA GLY A 256 8.80 7.03 -6.25
C GLY A 256 8.66 7.03 -7.78
N LEU A 257 7.62 7.70 -8.30
CA LEU A 257 7.37 7.78 -9.74
C LEU A 257 8.42 8.64 -10.46
N TRP A 258 8.89 9.72 -9.84
CA TRP A 258 9.93 10.58 -10.41
C TRP A 258 11.24 9.81 -10.62
N LYS A 259 11.62 8.98 -9.64
CA LYS A 259 12.86 8.20 -9.66
C LYS A 259 12.76 6.85 -10.39
N LEU A 260 11.53 6.40 -10.71
CA LEU A 260 11.35 5.16 -11.44
C LEU A 260 12.00 5.26 -12.84
N ARG A 261 13.12 4.56 -13.02
CA ARG A 261 13.82 4.48 -14.30
C ARG A 261 13.01 3.62 -15.27
N TRP A 262 12.27 4.29 -16.14
CA TRP A 262 11.46 3.64 -17.17
C TRP A 262 12.27 3.32 -18.43
N ARG A 263 13.26 4.15 -18.74
CA ARG A 263 14.24 3.93 -19.82
C ARG A 263 15.62 3.98 -19.19
N ASP A 264 16.34 2.86 -19.20
CA ASP A 264 17.79 2.90 -19.03
C ASP A 264 18.34 3.54 -20.30
N GLU A 265 18.93 4.71 -20.16
CA GLU A 265 19.78 5.31 -21.19
C GLU A 265 21.03 4.48 -21.35
#